data_7b30cd2f893d873ad8c6dc7cb904fdf8
#
_entry.id   7b30cd2f893d873ad8c6dc7cb904fdf8
#
_cell.length_a   1.000
_cell.length_b   1.000
_cell.length_c   1.000
_cell.angle_alpha   90.00
_cell.angle_beta   90.00
_cell.angle_gamma   90.00
#
_symmetry.space_group_name_H-M   'P 1'
#
loop_
_entity.id
_entity.type
_entity.pdbx_description
1 polymer ?
#
loop_
_entity_poly.entity_id
_entity_poly.type
_entity_poly.pdbx_seq_one_letter_code
_entity_poly.pdbx_strand_id
1 'polypeptide(L)'
;MRTNSRPASATSRKDSMPLSAWATAFTLVVLALTTVPLAGPSESSTAAKFLAQQDEPLTHYRAYRRMHAWTGNFEQQGWVDAWTELDGSVLKFEIVSERGSEFTRNKVLKGVLKREQELVAAGNAERATLSLDNYQFTDATTHDESVRYVLLKPKRKDVMLVDGRMVLSPDATELLRVEGRLSKNPSFWTSWVNVIRTYGRLDGIRVPVTTESIAKVKFIGTSRLEVQYDYESINGRPVSLAARRLQASLR
;
A
#
# COMPACT_ATOMS: atom_id res chain seq x y z
N MET A 1 63.10 -14.79 -30.83
CA MET A 1 61.76 -15.24 -30.64
C MET A 1 61.47 -15.38 -29.13
N ARG A 2 60.87 -14.39 -28.52
CA ARG A 2 60.30 -14.46 -27.13
C ARG A 2 58.98 -13.75 -27.16
N THR A 3 57.90 -14.51 -27.08
CA THR A 3 56.54 -14.04 -27.01
C THR A 3 56.21 -13.62 -25.58
N ASN A 4 55.91 -12.35 -25.40
CA ASN A 4 55.50 -11.76 -24.15
C ASN A 4 53.96 -11.82 -24.06
N SER A 5 53.42 -12.74 -23.27
CA SER A 5 51.98 -12.82 -22.91
C SER A 5 51.72 -11.87 -21.73
N ARG A 6 50.95 -10.83 -21.97
CA ARG A 6 50.38 -9.95 -20.94
C ARG A 6 49.26 -10.70 -20.17
N PRO A 7 49.18 -10.57 -18.87
CA PRO A 7 48.01 -11.06 -18.11
C PRO A 7 46.83 -10.10 -18.29
N ALA A 8 45.64 -10.69 -18.49
CA ALA A 8 44.37 -10.00 -18.56
C ALA A 8 44.04 -9.36 -17.19
N SER A 9 43.80 -8.06 -17.23
CA SER A 9 43.26 -7.32 -16.08
C SER A 9 41.85 -7.79 -15.76
N ALA A 10 41.65 -8.39 -14.60
CA ALA A 10 40.34 -8.68 -14.03
C ALA A 10 39.64 -7.36 -13.72
N THR A 11 38.69 -6.97 -14.54
CA THR A 11 37.73 -5.91 -14.24
C THR A 11 36.84 -6.38 -13.12
N SER A 12 37.08 -5.90 -11.91
CA SER A 12 36.16 -6.00 -10.80
C SER A 12 34.85 -5.30 -11.19
N ARG A 13 33.84 -6.09 -11.58
CA ARG A 13 32.45 -5.63 -11.61
C ARG A 13 32.08 -5.26 -10.18
N LYS A 14 32.07 -3.98 -9.89
CA LYS A 14 31.27 -3.46 -8.78
C LYS A 14 29.80 -3.78 -9.13
N ASP A 15 29.27 -4.81 -8.49
CA ASP A 15 27.82 -5.06 -8.51
C ASP A 15 27.15 -3.85 -7.86
N SER A 16 26.80 -2.89 -8.73
CA SER A 16 25.96 -1.77 -8.35
C SER A 16 24.60 -2.38 -7.99
N MET A 17 24.24 -2.31 -6.71
CA MET A 17 22.92 -2.66 -6.21
C MET A 17 21.87 -2.06 -7.15
N PRO A 18 20.91 -2.84 -7.65
CA PRO A 18 19.81 -2.29 -8.43
C PRO A 18 19.01 -1.38 -7.52
N LEU A 19 19.18 -0.09 -7.69
CA LEU A 19 18.57 0.99 -6.91
C LEU A 19 17.02 0.99 -6.98
N SER A 20 16.45 0.23 -7.91
CA SER A 20 15.00 0.04 -8.07
C SER A 20 14.36 -0.90 -7.03
N ALA A 21 15.15 -1.66 -6.29
CA ALA A 21 14.66 -2.66 -5.33
C ALA A 21 13.97 -2.06 -4.09
N TRP A 22 14.13 -0.77 -3.85
CA TRP A 22 13.60 -0.08 -2.66
C TRP A 22 12.16 0.40 -2.83
N ALA A 23 11.79 0.76 -4.05
CA ALA A 23 10.50 1.34 -4.37
C ALA A 23 9.35 0.32 -4.38
N THR A 24 9.66 -0.97 -4.45
CA THR A 24 8.64 -2.02 -4.58
C THR A 24 7.91 -2.38 -3.30
N ALA A 25 8.35 -1.88 -2.14
CA ALA A 25 7.78 -2.24 -0.84
C ALA A 25 6.43 -1.57 -0.52
N PHE A 26 6.06 -0.52 -1.25
CA PHE A 26 5.05 0.43 -0.78
C PHE A 26 3.88 0.63 -1.74
N THR A 27 3.55 -0.40 -2.51
CA THR A 27 2.55 -0.26 -3.54
C THR A 27 1.13 -0.29 -3.00
N LEU A 28 0.37 0.65 -3.45
CA LEU A 28 -1.02 0.93 -3.15
C LEU A 28 -1.94 -0.15 -3.69
N VAL A 29 -2.95 -0.48 -2.91
CA VAL A 29 -4.09 -1.30 -3.32
C VAL A 29 -5.24 -0.36 -3.62
N VAL A 30 -5.57 -0.17 -4.89
CA VAL A 30 -6.86 0.39 -5.29
C VAL A 30 -7.88 -0.73 -5.19
N LEU A 31 -8.87 -0.55 -4.34
CA LEU A 31 -9.91 -1.54 -4.10
C LEU A 31 -10.99 -1.40 -5.19
N ALA A 32 -10.92 -2.22 -6.23
CA ALA A 32 -12.07 -2.46 -7.10
C ALA A 32 -12.80 -3.71 -6.57
N LEU A 33 -14.04 -3.56 -6.15
CA LEU A 33 -14.90 -4.66 -5.72
C LEU A 33 -15.73 -5.12 -6.93
N THR A 34 -15.35 -6.26 -7.50
CA THR A 34 -16.21 -6.99 -8.44
C THR A 34 -16.87 -8.14 -7.70
N THR A 35 -18.19 -8.20 -7.67
CA THR A 35 -18.97 -9.25 -7.02
C THR A 35 -19.18 -10.42 -7.97
N VAL A 36 -18.66 -11.60 -7.61
CA VAL A 36 -19.07 -12.88 -8.16
C VAL A 36 -19.79 -13.65 -7.05
N PRO A 37 -21.07 -14.07 -7.21
CA PRO A 37 -21.74 -14.87 -6.21
C PRO A 37 -21.23 -16.29 -6.26
N LEU A 38 -20.50 -16.73 -5.24
CA LEU A 38 -20.20 -18.15 -5.00
C LEU A 38 -20.85 -18.58 -3.68
N ALA A 39 -21.38 -19.79 -3.67
CA ALA A 39 -21.96 -20.44 -2.50
C ALA A 39 -20.98 -20.35 -1.31
N GLY A 40 -21.36 -19.55 -0.32
CA GLY A 40 -20.49 -19.09 0.73
C GLY A 40 -20.48 -19.92 1.99
N PRO A 41 -19.57 -19.63 2.91
CA PRO A 41 -19.64 -20.07 4.29
C PRO A 41 -20.94 -19.57 4.95
N SER A 42 -21.39 -20.26 5.99
CA SER A 42 -22.64 -19.99 6.71
C SER A 42 -22.93 -18.49 6.88
N GLU A 43 -24.19 -18.10 6.65
CA GLU A 43 -24.73 -16.72 6.61
C GLU A 43 -24.43 -15.82 7.84
N SER A 44 -23.69 -16.31 8.80
CA SER A 44 -23.39 -15.61 10.07
C SER A 44 -21.94 -15.14 10.24
N SER A 45 -21.05 -15.34 9.26
CA SER A 45 -19.65 -14.93 9.45
C SER A 45 -19.46 -13.43 9.24
N THR A 46 -18.64 -12.80 10.09
CA THR A 46 -18.23 -11.39 9.98
C THR A 46 -17.66 -11.08 8.59
N ALA A 47 -16.82 -11.99 8.10
CA ALA A 47 -16.22 -11.88 6.78
C ALA A 47 -17.28 -11.91 5.67
N ALA A 48 -18.25 -12.83 5.73
CA ALA A 48 -19.30 -12.92 4.72
C ALA A 48 -20.17 -11.66 4.70
N LYS A 49 -20.53 -11.13 5.89
CA LYS A 49 -21.28 -9.88 6.00
C LYS A 49 -20.56 -8.69 5.38
N PHE A 50 -19.24 -8.57 5.62
CA PHE A 50 -18.43 -7.53 5.03
C PHE A 50 -18.33 -7.67 3.51
N LEU A 51 -18.04 -8.89 3.01
CA LEU A 51 -17.88 -9.15 1.58
C LEU A 51 -19.17 -9.04 0.77
N ALA A 52 -20.33 -9.20 1.42
CA ALA A 52 -21.64 -9.03 0.78
C ALA A 52 -22.00 -7.55 0.51
N GLN A 53 -21.25 -6.61 1.09
CA GLN A 53 -21.47 -5.20 0.84
C GLN A 53 -21.01 -4.81 -0.56
N GLN A 54 -21.85 -4.09 -1.27
CA GLN A 54 -21.54 -3.52 -2.56
C GLN A 54 -21.12 -2.06 -2.36
N ASP A 55 -19.80 -1.83 -2.21
CA ASP A 55 -19.28 -0.47 -2.22
C ASP A 55 -19.13 0.04 -3.66
N GLU A 56 -19.40 1.31 -3.87
CA GLU A 56 -19.05 1.98 -5.12
C GLU A 56 -17.51 1.94 -5.28
N PRO A 57 -17.00 1.42 -6.40
CA PRO A 57 -15.55 1.34 -6.59
C PRO A 57 -14.93 2.72 -6.74
N LEU A 58 -13.73 2.90 -6.19
CA LEU A 58 -12.93 4.10 -6.39
C LEU A 58 -12.27 4.03 -7.77
N THR A 59 -12.84 4.72 -8.74
CA THR A 59 -12.35 4.74 -10.13
C THR A 59 -11.63 6.03 -10.49
N HIS A 60 -11.99 7.12 -9.83
CA HIS A 60 -11.40 8.44 -10.06
C HIS A 60 -11.16 9.13 -8.73
N TYR A 61 -10.02 9.76 -8.56
CA TYR A 61 -9.81 10.67 -7.44
C TYR A 61 -8.74 11.69 -7.75
N ARG A 62 -8.79 12.80 -7.02
CA ARG A 62 -7.69 13.73 -6.86
C ARG A 62 -7.40 13.89 -5.38
N ALA A 63 -6.14 13.64 -4.98
CA ALA A 63 -5.73 13.67 -3.59
C ALA A 63 -4.36 14.33 -3.43
N TYR A 64 -4.22 15.17 -2.42
CA TYR A 64 -2.93 15.63 -1.95
C TYR A 64 -2.34 14.59 -1.01
N ARG A 65 -1.13 14.15 -1.27
CA ARG A 65 -0.43 13.18 -0.45
C ARG A 65 0.74 13.83 0.27
N ARG A 66 0.81 13.62 1.58
CA ARG A 66 2.00 13.91 2.37
C ARG A 66 2.71 12.62 2.67
N MET A 67 3.96 12.53 2.24
CA MET A 67 4.76 11.32 2.35
C MET A 67 6.02 11.61 3.15
N HIS A 68 6.29 10.79 4.16
CA HIS A 68 7.51 10.86 4.98
C HIS A 68 8.14 9.47 5.08
N ALA A 69 9.44 9.40 4.84
CA ALA A 69 10.19 8.17 5.05
C ALA A 69 11.49 8.46 5.81
N TRP A 70 11.88 7.50 6.67
CA TRP A 70 13.13 7.57 7.42
C TRP A 70 13.71 6.18 7.68
N THR A 71 15.03 6.12 7.83
CA THR A 71 15.77 4.95 8.29
C THR A 71 16.10 5.09 9.77
N GLY A 72 16.50 3.98 10.43
CA GLY A 72 16.77 3.94 11.87
C GLY A 72 17.72 5.01 12.41
N ASN A 73 18.56 5.58 11.56
CA ASN A 73 19.42 6.74 11.84
C ASN A 73 18.79 7.98 11.25
N PHE A 74 17.83 8.59 11.81
CA PHE A 74 17.08 9.78 11.33
C PHE A 74 17.81 10.78 10.39
N GLU A 75 19.11 10.61 10.18
CA GLU A 75 19.94 11.34 9.22
C GLU A 75 19.51 11.13 7.76
N GLN A 76 18.77 10.03 7.45
CA GLN A 76 18.29 9.73 6.10
C GLN A 76 16.77 9.81 6.02
N GLN A 77 16.20 10.86 6.54
CA GLN A 77 14.78 11.13 6.38
C GLN A 77 14.50 12.04 5.19
N GLY A 78 13.32 11.89 4.60
CA GLY A 78 12.86 12.71 3.49
C GLY A 78 11.35 12.85 3.46
N TRP A 79 10.90 13.95 2.92
CA TRP A 79 9.49 14.30 2.74
C TRP A 79 9.23 14.61 1.28
N VAL A 80 8.08 14.20 0.80
CA VAL A 80 7.54 14.55 -0.52
C VAL A 80 6.06 14.81 -0.37
N ASP A 81 5.63 15.97 -0.80
CA ASP A 81 4.21 16.29 -0.98
C ASP A 81 3.89 16.26 -2.47
N ALA A 82 2.79 15.62 -2.82
CA ALA A 82 2.40 15.45 -4.21
C ALA A 82 0.89 15.48 -4.40
N TRP A 83 0.43 16.08 -5.49
CA TRP A 83 -0.88 15.78 -6.04
C TRP A 83 -0.84 14.44 -6.75
N THR A 84 -1.85 13.64 -6.55
CA THR A 84 -2.06 12.39 -7.26
C THR A 84 -3.47 12.37 -7.81
N GLU A 85 -3.61 11.91 -9.04
CA GLU A 85 -4.87 11.84 -9.77
C GLU A 85 -4.99 10.46 -10.40
N LEU A 86 -6.07 9.76 -10.05
CA LEU A 86 -6.47 8.52 -10.69
C LEU A 86 -7.60 8.82 -11.68
N ASP A 87 -7.46 8.31 -12.88
CA ASP A 87 -8.50 8.33 -13.93
C ASP A 87 -8.57 6.95 -14.57
N GLY A 88 -9.47 6.12 -14.08
CA GLY A 88 -9.59 4.71 -14.48
C GLY A 88 -8.29 3.93 -14.26
N SER A 89 -7.60 3.61 -15.34
CA SER A 89 -6.31 2.89 -15.32
C SER A 89 -5.08 3.79 -15.41
N VAL A 90 -5.23 5.09 -15.29
CA VAL A 90 -4.13 6.05 -15.39
C VAL A 90 -3.95 6.76 -14.04
N LEU A 91 -2.79 6.58 -13.43
CA LEU A 91 -2.38 7.34 -12.26
C LEU A 91 -1.33 8.38 -12.67
N LYS A 92 -1.60 9.64 -12.36
CA LYS A 92 -0.66 10.75 -12.54
C LYS A 92 -0.25 11.29 -11.17
N PHE A 93 0.95 11.86 -11.09
CA PHE A 93 1.35 12.59 -9.90
C PHE A 93 2.22 13.80 -10.26
N GLU A 94 2.11 14.83 -9.45
CA GLU A 94 2.88 16.07 -9.54
C GLU A 94 3.49 16.37 -8.17
N ILE A 95 4.81 16.52 -8.11
CA ILE A 95 5.51 16.85 -6.87
C ILE A 95 5.33 18.34 -6.58
N VAL A 96 4.78 18.65 -5.41
CA VAL A 96 4.52 20.01 -4.95
C VAL A 96 5.69 20.52 -4.11
N SER A 97 6.17 19.71 -3.18
CA SER A 97 7.33 20.05 -2.35
C SER A 97 8.14 18.82 -2.00
N GLU A 98 9.41 19.03 -1.72
CA GLU A 98 10.30 17.97 -1.25
C GLU A 98 11.42 18.53 -0.36
N ARG A 99 11.80 17.76 0.68
CA ARG A 99 12.85 18.12 1.60
C ARG A 99 13.55 16.90 2.21
N GLY A 100 14.72 17.13 2.82
CA GLY A 100 15.52 16.08 3.45
C GLY A 100 16.40 15.33 2.47
N SER A 101 16.80 14.10 2.81
CA SER A 101 17.74 13.28 2.08
C SER A 101 17.32 13.06 0.62
N GLU A 102 18.20 13.39 -0.31
CA GLU A 102 17.99 13.18 -1.74
C GLU A 102 17.74 11.70 -2.06
N PHE A 103 18.50 10.81 -1.44
CA PHE A 103 18.32 9.38 -1.58
C PHE A 103 16.89 8.96 -1.17
N THR A 104 16.43 9.38 0.02
CA THR A 104 15.11 9.02 0.53
C THR A 104 14.00 9.58 -0.36
N ARG A 105 14.12 10.83 -0.81
CA ARG A 105 13.15 11.45 -1.73
C ARG A 105 13.08 10.72 -3.05
N ASN A 106 14.22 10.52 -3.73
CA ASN A 106 14.23 10.01 -5.11
C ASN A 106 14.06 8.49 -5.17
N LYS A 107 14.66 7.74 -4.25
CA LYS A 107 14.68 6.27 -4.30
C LYS A 107 13.56 5.61 -3.51
N VAL A 108 13.08 6.25 -2.45
CA VAL A 108 11.99 5.71 -1.64
C VAL A 108 10.67 6.37 -2.05
N LEU A 109 10.49 7.66 -1.76
CA LEU A 109 9.19 8.33 -1.87
C LEU A 109 8.69 8.44 -3.32
N LYS A 110 9.49 8.99 -4.23
CA LYS A 110 9.13 9.06 -5.65
C LYS A 110 9.09 7.67 -6.30
N GLY A 111 9.90 6.73 -5.79
CA GLY A 111 9.88 5.35 -6.22
C GLY A 111 8.53 4.67 -5.92
N VAL A 112 7.93 4.94 -4.76
CA VAL A 112 6.58 4.46 -4.40
C VAL A 112 5.54 4.98 -5.39
N LEU A 113 5.53 6.28 -5.68
CA LEU A 113 4.58 6.89 -6.63
C LEU A 113 4.72 6.29 -8.05
N LYS A 114 5.95 6.14 -8.52
CA LYS A 114 6.22 5.52 -9.83
C LYS A 114 5.74 4.06 -9.88
N ARG A 115 6.01 3.31 -8.83
CA ARG A 115 5.59 1.91 -8.77
C ARG A 115 4.08 1.77 -8.75
N GLU A 116 3.38 2.62 -8.00
CA GLU A 116 1.93 2.67 -8.02
C GLU A 116 1.40 2.97 -9.42
N GLN A 117 1.97 3.97 -10.09
CA GLN A 117 1.62 4.31 -11.47
C GLN A 117 1.78 3.11 -12.42
N GLU A 118 2.89 2.37 -12.33
CA GLU A 118 3.13 1.16 -13.11
C GLU A 118 2.09 0.05 -12.85
N LEU A 119 1.69 -0.13 -11.60
CA LEU A 119 0.74 -1.17 -11.22
C LEU A 119 -0.68 -0.85 -11.67
N VAL A 120 -1.07 0.42 -11.56
CA VAL A 120 -2.35 0.91 -12.08
C VAL A 120 -2.40 0.73 -13.60
N ALA A 121 -1.36 1.16 -14.31
CA ALA A 121 -1.26 1.03 -15.77
C ALA A 121 -1.27 -0.44 -16.24
N ALA A 122 -0.73 -1.36 -15.43
CA ALA A 122 -0.73 -2.80 -15.72
C ALA A 122 -2.08 -3.49 -15.43
N GLY A 123 -3.11 -2.76 -14.96
CA GLY A 123 -4.41 -3.35 -14.62
C GLY A 123 -4.39 -4.30 -13.42
N ASN A 124 -3.39 -4.18 -12.54
CA ASN A 124 -3.20 -5.11 -11.42
C ASN A 124 -4.05 -4.79 -10.18
N ALA A 125 -4.97 -3.83 -10.26
CA ALA A 125 -5.79 -3.41 -9.11
C ALA A 125 -6.58 -4.58 -8.48
N GLU A 126 -7.15 -5.46 -9.30
CA GLU A 126 -7.91 -6.62 -8.81
C GLU A 126 -7.07 -7.61 -8.00
N ARG A 127 -5.77 -7.70 -8.27
CA ARG A 127 -4.85 -8.60 -7.55
C ARG A 127 -4.65 -8.20 -6.09
N ALA A 128 -5.04 -7.01 -5.73
CA ALA A 128 -4.87 -6.43 -4.41
C ALA A 128 -6.17 -6.36 -3.60
N THR A 129 -7.32 -6.72 -4.20
CA THR A 129 -8.64 -6.60 -3.56
C THR A 129 -8.80 -7.57 -2.39
N LEU A 130 -9.60 -7.15 -1.40
CA LEU A 130 -10.07 -7.99 -0.30
C LEU A 130 -11.22 -8.88 -0.83
N SER A 131 -10.89 -9.91 -1.59
CA SER A 131 -11.84 -10.81 -2.23
C SER A 131 -11.53 -12.28 -1.93
N LEU A 132 -12.52 -13.16 -2.14
CA LEU A 132 -12.33 -14.59 -2.00
C LEU A 132 -11.32 -15.17 -2.99
N ASP A 133 -11.04 -14.50 -4.11
CA ASP A 133 -10.01 -14.92 -5.06
C ASP A 133 -8.59 -14.72 -4.49
N ASN A 134 -8.40 -13.69 -3.69
CA ASN A 134 -7.12 -13.33 -3.16
C ASN A 134 -6.84 -13.88 -1.76
N TYR A 135 -7.89 -14.12 -0.95
CA TYR A 135 -7.75 -14.44 0.46
C TYR A 135 -8.63 -15.60 0.93
N GLN A 136 -8.16 -16.28 1.94
CA GLN A 136 -8.97 -17.02 2.91
C GLN A 136 -9.26 -16.09 4.08
N PHE A 137 -10.52 -16.00 4.50
CA PHE A 137 -10.97 -15.20 5.63
C PHE A 137 -11.36 -16.11 6.78
N THR A 138 -10.95 -15.74 7.99
CA THR A 138 -11.31 -16.47 9.21
C THR A 138 -11.68 -15.46 10.29
N ASP A 139 -12.89 -15.54 10.83
CA ASP A 139 -13.30 -14.69 11.93
C ASP A 139 -12.42 -14.97 13.15
N ALA A 140 -11.98 -13.92 13.83
CA ALA A 140 -11.17 -14.02 15.01
C ALA A 140 -11.97 -13.56 16.24
N THR A 141 -11.83 -14.32 17.34
CA THR A 141 -12.41 -13.91 18.62
C THR A 141 -11.67 -12.67 19.13
N THR A 142 -12.42 -11.71 19.65
CA THR A 142 -11.89 -10.51 20.32
C THR A 142 -12.65 -10.28 21.62
N HIS A 143 -11.95 -9.75 22.61
CA HIS A 143 -12.55 -9.25 23.85
C HIS A 143 -12.95 -7.75 23.73
N ASP A 144 -12.51 -7.11 22.65
CA ASP A 144 -12.87 -5.71 22.35
C ASP A 144 -14.15 -5.70 21.51
N GLU A 145 -15.25 -5.32 22.14
CA GLU A 145 -16.56 -5.24 21.49
C GLU A 145 -16.68 -4.06 20.51
N SER A 146 -15.74 -3.11 20.56
CA SER A 146 -15.71 -1.94 19.68
C SER A 146 -15.28 -2.25 18.25
N VAL A 147 -14.74 -3.44 18.01
CA VAL A 147 -14.26 -3.87 16.68
C VAL A 147 -14.49 -5.36 16.42
N ARG A 148 -14.44 -5.76 15.18
CA ARG A 148 -14.38 -7.15 14.74
C ARG A 148 -13.06 -7.40 14.00
N TYR A 149 -12.43 -8.55 14.28
CA TYR A 149 -11.22 -8.96 13.58
C TYR A 149 -11.54 -10.11 12.63
N VAL A 150 -10.99 -10.03 11.42
CA VAL A 150 -11.00 -11.12 10.45
C VAL A 150 -9.58 -11.34 9.97
N LEU A 151 -9.07 -12.55 10.15
CA LEU A 151 -7.75 -12.94 9.67
C LEU A 151 -7.76 -13.04 8.14
N LEU A 152 -6.69 -12.54 7.56
CA LEU A 152 -6.43 -12.51 6.12
C LEU A 152 -5.28 -13.46 5.81
N LYS A 153 -5.56 -14.57 5.12
CA LYS A 153 -4.53 -15.47 4.63
C LYS A 153 -4.48 -15.41 3.12
N PRO A 154 -3.43 -14.81 2.51
CA PRO A 154 -3.27 -14.76 1.07
C PRO A 154 -3.25 -16.15 0.44
N LYS A 155 -4.00 -16.35 -0.65
CA LYS A 155 -4.01 -17.60 -1.43
C LYS A 155 -2.77 -17.78 -2.30
N ARG A 156 -2.01 -16.70 -2.50
CA ARG A 156 -0.75 -16.70 -3.23
C ARG A 156 0.26 -15.72 -2.61
N LYS A 157 1.52 -15.89 -2.92
CA LYS A 157 2.56 -14.91 -2.56
C LYS A 157 2.59 -13.77 -3.56
N ASP A 158 2.23 -12.58 -3.11
CA ASP A 158 2.19 -11.37 -3.91
C ASP A 158 2.62 -10.15 -3.06
N VAL A 159 3.33 -9.20 -3.64
CA VAL A 159 3.74 -7.95 -2.97
C VAL A 159 2.57 -7.04 -2.63
N MET A 160 1.40 -7.27 -3.23
CA MET A 160 0.17 -6.51 -2.99
C MET A 160 -0.74 -7.14 -1.93
N LEU A 161 -0.46 -8.36 -1.47
CA LEU A 161 -1.29 -9.07 -0.50
C LEU A 161 -0.66 -9.04 0.89
N VAL A 162 -1.51 -8.88 1.90
CA VAL A 162 -1.14 -8.80 3.32
C VAL A 162 -1.55 -10.09 4.04
N ASP A 163 -0.59 -10.78 4.64
CA ASP A 163 -0.83 -11.86 5.61
C ASP A 163 -1.00 -11.21 7.00
N GLY A 164 -2.21 -11.17 7.51
CA GLY A 164 -2.52 -10.42 8.72
C GLY A 164 -4.01 -10.40 9.06
N ARG A 165 -4.56 -9.22 9.27
CA ARG A 165 -5.98 -9.08 9.60
C ARG A 165 -6.60 -7.80 9.07
N MET A 166 -7.90 -7.81 8.86
CA MET A 166 -8.71 -6.63 8.75
C MET A 166 -9.43 -6.36 10.07
N VAL A 167 -9.61 -5.10 10.37
CA VAL A 167 -10.35 -4.56 11.52
C VAL A 167 -11.58 -3.88 10.98
N LEU A 168 -12.73 -4.34 11.44
CA LEU A 168 -14.05 -3.85 11.04
C LEU A 168 -14.75 -3.16 12.21
N SER A 169 -15.75 -2.33 11.89
CA SER A 169 -16.70 -1.81 12.88
C SER A 169 -17.46 -2.95 13.58
N PRO A 170 -18.08 -2.69 14.75
CA PRO A 170 -18.81 -3.71 15.52
C PRO A 170 -19.90 -4.43 14.73
N ASP A 171 -20.56 -3.71 13.82
CA ASP A 171 -21.61 -4.22 12.93
C ASP A 171 -21.06 -4.88 11.66
N ALA A 172 -19.73 -4.90 11.48
CA ALA A 172 -19.01 -5.41 10.32
C ALA A 172 -19.36 -4.72 8.99
N THR A 173 -19.81 -3.45 9.05
CA THR A 173 -20.14 -2.69 7.84
C THR A 173 -18.97 -1.81 7.35
N GLU A 174 -18.10 -1.34 8.25
CA GLU A 174 -16.99 -0.47 7.89
C GLU A 174 -15.64 -1.17 8.04
N LEU A 175 -14.81 -1.06 7.01
CA LEU A 175 -13.39 -1.40 7.10
C LEU A 175 -12.65 -0.23 7.75
N LEU A 176 -12.14 -0.45 8.95
CA LEU A 176 -11.37 0.55 9.68
C LEU A 176 -9.89 0.47 9.33
N ARG A 177 -9.35 -0.77 9.24
CA ARG A 177 -7.92 -0.97 9.05
C ARG A 177 -7.61 -2.35 8.45
N VAL A 178 -6.56 -2.40 7.63
CA VAL A 178 -5.88 -3.64 7.25
C VAL A 178 -4.46 -3.56 7.79
N GLU A 179 -4.03 -4.59 8.51
CA GLU A 179 -2.70 -4.63 9.10
C GLU A 179 -2.09 -6.02 9.01
N GLY A 180 -0.79 -6.08 8.79
CA GLY A 180 -0.05 -7.33 8.72
C GLY A 180 1.21 -7.22 7.88
N ARG A 181 1.72 -8.37 7.49
CA ARG A 181 2.96 -8.50 6.73
C ARG A 181 2.67 -8.73 5.25
N LEU A 182 3.44 -8.11 4.36
CA LEU A 182 3.35 -8.44 2.93
C LEU A 182 3.62 -9.93 2.72
N SER A 183 2.78 -10.60 1.93
CA SER A 183 2.90 -12.04 1.70
C SER A 183 4.13 -12.41 0.85
N LYS A 184 4.68 -11.43 0.12
CA LYS A 184 5.93 -11.54 -0.63
C LYS A 184 6.77 -10.29 -0.39
N ASN A 185 8.06 -10.48 -0.14
CA ASN A 185 8.97 -9.36 -0.03
C ASN A 185 9.16 -8.68 -1.40
N PRO A 186 9.20 -7.34 -1.45
CA PRO A 186 9.31 -6.59 -2.70
C PRO A 186 10.68 -6.74 -3.37
N SER A 187 11.71 -7.12 -2.62
CA SER A 187 13.07 -7.35 -3.15
C SER A 187 13.83 -8.38 -2.34
N PHE A 188 14.90 -8.91 -2.91
CA PHE A 188 15.86 -9.81 -2.21
C PHE A 188 16.52 -9.16 -0.99
N TRP A 189 16.64 -7.84 -1.00
CA TRP A 189 17.24 -7.06 0.08
C TRP A 189 16.27 -6.77 1.23
N THR A 190 14.97 -6.94 1.01
CA THR A 190 13.94 -6.74 2.02
C THR A 190 13.64 -8.06 2.71
N SER A 191 13.85 -8.11 4.03
CA SER A 191 13.59 -9.31 4.83
C SER A 191 12.11 -9.46 5.17
N TRP A 192 11.44 -8.34 5.45
CA TRP A 192 9.99 -8.28 5.69
C TRP A 192 9.49 -6.84 5.60
N VAL A 193 8.19 -6.69 5.38
CA VAL A 193 7.47 -5.42 5.44
C VAL A 193 6.17 -5.64 6.20
N ASN A 194 5.95 -4.88 7.26
CA ASN A 194 4.66 -4.75 7.92
C ASN A 194 3.97 -3.48 7.41
N VAL A 195 2.67 -3.57 7.18
CA VAL A 195 1.83 -2.48 6.67
C VAL A 195 0.63 -2.31 7.58
N ILE A 196 0.28 -1.07 7.87
CA ILE A 196 -0.98 -0.66 8.48
C ILE A 196 -1.61 0.35 7.52
N ARG A 197 -2.82 0.06 7.07
CA ARG A 197 -3.59 0.97 6.22
C ARG A 197 -4.94 1.24 6.87
N THR A 198 -5.18 2.51 7.20
CA THR A 198 -6.43 2.98 7.77
C THR A 198 -7.34 3.48 6.67
N TYR A 199 -8.62 3.18 6.79
CA TYR A 199 -9.64 3.55 5.83
C TYR A 199 -10.66 4.48 6.46
N GLY A 200 -11.29 5.28 5.61
CA GLY A 200 -12.46 6.08 5.95
C GLY A 200 -13.49 5.98 4.84
N ARG A 201 -14.76 6.22 5.17
CA ARG A 201 -15.83 6.35 4.18
C ARG A 201 -16.12 7.84 3.95
N LEU A 202 -15.68 8.33 2.80
CA LEU A 202 -15.84 9.73 2.40
C LEU A 202 -16.97 9.81 1.37
N ASP A 203 -18.04 10.50 1.70
CA ASP A 203 -19.22 10.66 0.83
C ASP A 203 -19.74 9.32 0.26
N GLY A 204 -19.75 8.27 1.10
CA GLY A 204 -20.22 6.94 0.75
C GLY A 204 -19.15 6.00 0.13
N ILE A 205 -17.98 6.51 -0.20
CA ILE A 205 -16.92 5.71 -0.85
C ILE A 205 -15.80 5.40 0.15
N ARG A 206 -15.40 4.13 0.23
CA ARG A 206 -14.30 3.69 1.08
C ARG A 206 -12.96 3.99 0.43
N VAL A 207 -12.13 4.74 1.15
CA VAL A 207 -10.80 5.16 0.69
C VAL A 207 -9.74 4.97 1.77
N PRO A 208 -8.48 4.72 1.43
CA PRO A 208 -7.38 4.79 2.38
C PRO A 208 -7.15 6.23 2.81
N VAL A 209 -7.01 6.49 4.12
CA VAL A 209 -6.70 7.83 4.66
C VAL A 209 -5.27 7.93 5.17
N THR A 210 -4.71 6.82 5.67
CA THR A 210 -3.29 6.71 6.00
C THR A 210 -2.72 5.37 5.57
N THR A 211 -1.44 5.33 5.27
CA THR A 211 -0.68 4.10 5.10
C THR A 211 0.64 4.24 5.83
N GLU A 212 0.89 3.33 6.75
CA GLU A 212 2.17 3.22 7.45
C GLU A 212 2.83 1.90 7.07
N SER A 213 4.14 1.89 6.99
CA SER A 213 4.86 0.65 6.82
C SER A 213 6.22 0.68 7.48
N ILE A 214 6.64 -0.48 7.95
CA ILE A 214 7.95 -0.73 8.54
C ILE A 214 8.57 -1.88 7.76
N ALA A 215 9.74 -1.65 7.19
CA ALA A 215 10.50 -2.64 6.43
C ALA A 215 11.85 -2.91 7.10
N LYS A 216 12.25 -4.17 7.17
CA LYS A 216 13.62 -4.56 7.51
C LYS A 216 14.40 -4.77 6.21
N VAL A 217 15.41 -3.97 6.00
CA VAL A 217 16.26 -4.00 4.81
C VAL A 217 17.67 -4.40 5.19
N LYS A 218 18.24 -5.37 4.45
CA LYS A 218 19.61 -5.84 4.67
C LYS A 218 20.58 -4.67 4.54
N PHE A 219 21.57 -4.61 5.43
CA PHE A 219 22.62 -3.58 5.50
C PHE A 219 22.18 -2.17 5.88
N ILE A 220 20.88 -1.84 5.82
CA ILE A 220 20.38 -0.48 6.10
C ILE A 220 19.61 -0.45 7.42
N GLY A 221 19.09 -1.60 7.83
CA GLY A 221 18.35 -1.68 9.07
C GLY A 221 16.84 -1.51 8.87
N THR A 222 16.18 -0.87 9.81
CA THR A 222 14.73 -0.63 9.76
C THR A 222 14.44 0.67 9.02
N SER A 223 13.53 0.62 8.06
CA SER A 223 13.00 1.79 7.34
C SER A 223 11.50 1.92 7.61
N ARG A 224 11.03 3.14 7.76
CA ARG A 224 9.60 3.46 7.92
C ARG A 224 9.14 4.39 6.80
N LEU A 225 7.88 4.25 6.45
CA LEU A 225 7.18 5.16 5.53
C LEU A 225 5.80 5.46 6.09
N GLU A 226 5.42 6.72 6.00
CA GLU A 226 4.07 7.21 6.28
C GLU A 226 3.55 7.95 5.06
N VAL A 227 2.29 7.68 4.71
CA VAL A 227 1.57 8.39 3.66
C VAL A 227 0.22 8.80 4.21
N GLN A 228 -0.09 10.07 4.12
CA GLN A 228 -1.38 10.65 4.45
C GLN A 228 -2.05 11.14 3.16
N TYR A 229 -3.35 10.91 3.04
CA TYR A 229 -4.14 11.28 1.88
C TYR A 229 -5.13 12.37 2.24
N ASP A 230 -5.21 13.42 1.43
CA ASP A 230 -6.18 14.50 1.49
C ASP A 230 -6.95 14.51 0.18
N TYR A 231 -8.13 13.91 0.16
CA TYR A 231 -8.95 13.85 -1.05
C TYR A 231 -9.64 15.18 -1.31
N GLU A 232 -9.43 15.72 -2.51
CA GLU A 232 -10.12 16.88 -3.04
C GLU A 232 -11.42 16.47 -3.74
N SER A 233 -11.34 15.39 -4.56
CA SER A 233 -12.48 14.82 -5.27
C SER A 233 -12.40 13.29 -5.32
N ILE A 234 -13.56 12.64 -5.36
CA ILE A 234 -13.73 11.20 -5.45
C ILE A 234 -14.84 10.93 -6.46
N ASN A 235 -14.58 10.06 -7.45
CA ASN A 235 -15.48 9.69 -8.55
C ASN A 235 -16.14 10.93 -9.22
N GLY A 236 -15.31 11.95 -9.49
CA GLY A 236 -15.74 13.18 -10.14
C GLY A 236 -16.51 14.16 -9.26
N ARG A 237 -16.73 13.85 -7.97
CA ARG A 237 -17.44 14.71 -7.02
C ARG A 237 -16.47 15.33 -6.01
N PRO A 238 -16.56 16.66 -5.73
CA PRO A 238 -15.78 17.26 -4.65
C PRO A 238 -16.11 16.62 -3.29
N VAL A 239 -15.11 16.37 -2.47
CA VAL A 239 -15.30 15.83 -1.10
C VAL A 239 -15.96 16.87 -0.23
N SER A 240 -17.07 16.51 0.45
CA SER A 240 -17.83 17.38 1.33
C SER A 240 -17.03 17.86 2.54
N LEU A 241 -17.43 18.98 3.14
CA LEU A 241 -16.79 19.50 4.36
C LEU A 241 -16.89 18.53 5.53
N ALA A 242 -17.99 17.77 5.62
CA ALA A 242 -18.17 16.74 6.65
C ALA A 242 -17.17 15.60 6.48
N ALA A 243 -17.00 15.10 5.25
CA ALA A 243 -16.04 14.05 4.91
C ALA A 243 -14.59 14.51 5.14
N ARG A 244 -14.25 15.77 4.82
CA ARG A 244 -12.91 16.34 5.12
C ARG A 244 -12.63 16.41 6.62
N ARG A 245 -13.61 16.76 7.45
CA ARG A 245 -13.47 16.74 8.92
C ARG A 245 -13.25 15.32 9.43
N LEU A 246 -14.05 14.36 8.94
CA LEU A 246 -13.85 12.94 9.26
C LEU A 246 -12.45 12.48 8.88
N GLN A 247 -12.00 12.79 7.69
CA GLN A 247 -10.65 12.44 7.23
C GLN A 247 -9.56 13.01 8.14
N ALA A 248 -9.72 14.25 8.60
CA ALA A 248 -8.76 14.87 9.53
C ALA A 248 -8.73 14.18 10.91
N SER A 249 -9.84 13.60 11.37
CA SER A 249 -9.92 12.89 12.66
C SER A 249 -9.35 11.46 12.62
N LEU A 250 -9.12 10.90 11.44
CA LEU A 250 -8.60 9.54 11.24
C LEU A 250 -7.06 9.47 11.05
N ARG A 251 -6.36 10.59 11.23
CA ARG A 251 -4.91 10.74 11.03
C ARG A 251 -4.08 10.62 12.30
#